data_975e86da5a130e4bcf89689ba10c3287
#
_entry.id   975e86da5a130e4bcf89689ba10c3287
#
_cell.length_a   1.000
_cell.length_b   1.000
_cell.length_c   1.000
_cell.angle_alpha   90.00
_cell.angle_beta   90.00
_cell.angle_gamma   90.00
#
_symmetry.space_group_name_H-M   'P 1'
#
loop_
_entity.id
_entity.type
_entity.pdbx_description
1 polymer ?
#
loop_
_entity_poly.entity_id
_entity_poly.type
_entity_poly.pdbx_seq_one_letter_code
_entity_poly.pdbx_strand_id
1 'polypeptide(L)'
;MGSGSNSFEGVYDFKLDAKYRVAVPAEWRPGGGVALPMRLLKWRTYGVPVLKALTDEGFEAMIGSIDGAELPAGVKGQRKGLLYSRNTPVTINEQGKVLIPRKLAEEQGLEAGGLVHLFGRGTNFDIVSPRDRGAMLAAEEALLVDLYDAVDFS
;
A
#
# COMPACT_ATOMS: atom_id res chain seq x y z
N MET A 1 -1.88 -16.47 18.76
CA MET A 1 -1.91 -16.12 18.24
C MET A 1 -1.34 -15.44 17.59
N GLY A 2 -0.96 -15.42 17.75
CA GLY A 2 -0.39 -14.46 17.27
C GLY A 2 -0.42 -14.15 16.01
N SER A 3 -1.09 -14.18 15.58
CA SER A 3 -1.11 -14.02 14.37
C SER A 3 -0.11 -13.19 13.77
N GLY A 4 0.42 -13.46 12.86
CA GLY A 4 1.27 -12.67 12.07
C GLY A 4 0.58 -11.65 11.18
N SER A 5 -0.71 -11.57 11.27
CA SER A 5 -1.42 -10.64 10.41
C SER A 5 -1.29 -9.22 10.90
N ASN A 6 -0.79 -8.35 10.06
CA ASN A 6 -0.78 -6.92 10.31
C ASN A 6 -2.07 -6.31 9.79
N SER A 7 -2.66 -5.42 10.58
CA SER A 7 -3.76 -4.60 10.12
C SER A 7 -3.26 -3.17 10.00
N PHE A 8 -3.25 -2.67 8.78
CA PHE A 8 -2.80 -1.31 8.49
C PHE A 8 -3.99 -0.38 8.56
N GLU A 9 -4.11 0.34 9.67
CA GLU A 9 -5.28 1.18 9.96
C GLU A 9 -4.86 2.62 10.21
N GLY A 10 -5.68 3.55 9.77
CA GLY A 10 -5.46 4.98 9.96
C GLY A 10 -4.73 5.63 8.81
N VAL A 11 -4.57 6.95 8.93
CA VAL A 11 -3.85 7.78 7.96
C VAL A 11 -2.77 8.55 8.70
N TYR A 12 -1.56 8.54 8.15
CA TYR A 12 -0.40 9.13 8.81
C TYR A 12 0.41 9.96 7.82
N ASP A 13 1.02 11.03 8.32
CA ASP A 13 1.90 11.88 7.53
C ASP A 13 3.30 11.78 8.10
N PHE A 14 4.27 11.45 7.26
CA PHE A 14 5.67 11.35 7.64
C PHE A 14 6.54 12.08 6.62
N LYS A 15 7.77 12.38 7.00
CA LYS A 15 8.76 12.89 6.05
C LYS A 15 9.54 11.76 5.42
N LEU A 16 9.77 11.87 4.13
CA LEU A 16 10.72 11.02 3.43
C LEU A 16 12.11 11.61 3.72
N ASP A 17 13.03 10.81 4.26
CA ASP A 17 14.34 11.31 4.59
C ASP A 17 15.23 11.49 3.33
N ALA A 18 16.42 12.00 3.52
CA ALA A 18 17.35 12.27 2.41
C ALA A 18 17.76 11.02 1.64
N LYS A 19 17.57 9.84 2.25
CA LYS A 19 17.90 8.55 1.64
C LYS A 19 16.65 7.80 1.16
N TYR A 20 15.54 8.50 1.04
CA TYR A 20 14.26 7.92 0.57
C TYR A 20 13.71 6.85 1.51
N ARG A 21 13.95 6.99 2.81
CA ARG A 21 13.34 6.13 3.82
C ARG A 21 12.18 6.86 4.47
N VAL A 22 11.11 6.14 4.74
CA VAL A 22 9.96 6.65 5.47
C VAL A 22 9.65 5.74 6.65
N ALA A 23 9.35 6.34 7.80
CA ALA A 23 8.89 5.58 8.96
C ALA A 23 7.47 5.08 8.71
N VAL A 24 7.16 3.92 9.26
CA VAL A 24 5.78 3.45 9.31
C VAL A 24 5.29 3.52 10.77
N PRO A 25 3.98 3.68 10.99
CA PRO A 25 3.43 3.73 12.34
C PRO A 25 3.82 2.50 13.16
N ALA A 26 4.06 2.70 14.45
CA ALA A 26 4.46 1.60 15.34
C ALA A 26 3.41 0.48 15.34
N GLU A 27 2.12 0.85 15.26
CA GLU A 27 1.00 -0.09 15.26
C GLU A 27 1.00 -1.00 14.02
N TRP A 28 1.69 -0.59 12.95
CA TRP A 28 1.75 -1.37 11.72
C TRP A 28 2.93 -2.34 11.69
N ARG A 29 3.80 -2.28 12.69
CA ARG A 29 5.03 -3.11 12.70
C ARG A 29 4.78 -4.41 13.46
N PRO A 30 5.48 -5.50 13.07
CA PRO A 30 5.47 -6.70 13.88
C PRO A 30 6.07 -6.41 15.26
N GLY A 31 5.63 -7.08 16.27
CA GLY A 31 6.22 -6.96 17.60
C GLY A 31 7.66 -7.48 17.63
N GLY A 32 8.45 -7.02 18.60
CA GLY A 32 9.78 -7.53 18.81
C GLY A 32 10.87 -6.98 17.91
N GLY A 33 10.61 -5.90 17.17
CA GLY A 33 11.61 -5.31 16.29
C GLY A 33 12.02 -6.18 15.12
N VAL A 34 11.11 -7.02 14.65
CA VAL A 34 11.35 -7.92 13.53
C VAL A 34 11.13 -7.17 12.22
N ALA A 35 12.00 -7.40 11.24
CA ALA A 35 11.83 -6.85 9.90
C ALA A 35 10.63 -7.52 9.19
N LEU A 36 9.95 -6.79 8.36
CA LEU A 36 8.78 -7.29 7.62
C LEU A 36 9.00 -7.12 6.12
N PRO A 37 9.11 -8.22 5.36
CA PRO A 37 9.17 -8.14 3.91
C PRO A 37 7.87 -7.59 3.35
N MET A 38 7.99 -6.69 2.40
CA MET A 38 6.86 -6.05 1.72
C MET A 38 7.11 -6.02 0.22
N ARG A 39 6.08 -5.72 -0.53
CA ARG A 39 6.18 -5.49 -1.97
C ARG A 39 5.50 -4.18 -2.30
N LEU A 40 6.13 -3.37 -3.14
CA LEU A 40 5.55 -2.13 -3.64
C LEU A 40 5.06 -2.32 -5.07
N LEU A 41 3.85 -1.85 -5.32
CA LEU A 41 3.25 -1.84 -6.65
C LEU A 41 2.80 -0.42 -6.99
N LYS A 42 3.14 0.05 -8.18
CA LYS A 42 2.47 1.22 -8.73
C LYS A 42 1.04 0.82 -9.03
N TRP A 43 0.10 1.49 -8.41
CA TRP A 43 -1.31 1.09 -8.45
C TRP A 43 -2.22 2.31 -8.51
N ARG A 44 -3.50 2.04 -8.61
CA ARG A 44 -4.52 3.09 -8.49
C ARG A 44 -5.55 2.63 -7.47
N THR A 45 -5.77 3.46 -6.46
CA THR A 45 -6.84 3.25 -5.50
C THR A 45 -7.87 4.35 -5.74
N TYR A 46 -9.09 3.94 -6.04
CA TYR A 46 -10.19 4.87 -6.39
C TYR A 46 -9.80 5.80 -7.55
N GLY A 47 -9.02 5.28 -8.51
CA GLY A 47 -8.55 6.04 -9.65
C GLY A 47 -7.35 6.94 -9.40
N VAL A 48 -6.85 7.01 -8.18
CA VAL A 48 -5.74 7.90 -7.80
C VAL A 48 -4.43 7.11 -7.78
N PRO A 49 -3.36 7.62 -8.39
CA PRO A 49 -2.06 6.94 -8.38
C PRO A 49 -1.52 6.79 -6.96
N VAL A 50 -1.04 5.60 -6.63
CA VAL A 50 -0.44 5.29 -5.33
C VAL A 50 0.73 4.34 -5.52
N LEU A 51 1.57 4.21 -4.48
CA LEU A 51 2.39 3.02 -4.30
C LEU A 51 1.67 2.15 -3.28
N LYS A 52 1.19 1.02 -3.71
CA LYS A 52 0.52 0.08 -2.81
C LYS A 52 1.57 -0.80 -2.16
N ALA A 53 1.57 -0.85 -0.84
CA ALA A 53 2.48 -1.69 -0.07
C ALA A 53 1.72 -2.92 0.44
N LEU A 54 2.21 -4.08 0.07
CA LEU A 54 1.59 -5.36 0.39
C LEU A 54 2.58 -6.24 1.15
N THR A 55 2.08 -7.03 2.09
CA THR A 55 2.85 -8.13 2.63
C THR A 55 2.99 -9.23 1.58
N ASP A 56 3.89 -10.19 1.79
CA ASP A 56 3.98 -11.34 0.90
C ASP A 56 2.65 -12.10 0.85
N GLU A 57 1.98 -12.25 2.00
CA GLU A 57 0.65 -12.85 2.06
C GLU A 57 -0.38 -12.07 1.25
N GLY A 58 -0.36 -10.74 1.37
CA GLY A 58 -1.28 -9.88 0.63
C GLY A 58 -1.05 -9.98 -0.88
N PHE A 59 0.20 -10.06 -1.30
CA PHE A 59 0.53 -10.24 -2.70
C PHE A 59 0.03 -11.59 -3.22
N GLU A 60 0.27 -12.67 -2.47
CA GLU A 60 -0.21 -14.00 -2.83
C GLU A 60 -1.75 -14.06 -2.88
N ALA A 61 -2.42 -13.30 -2.01
CA ALA A 61 -3.88 -13.21 -2.06
C ALA A 61 -4.36 -12.55 -3.36
N MET A 62 -3.64 -11.54 -3.86
CA MET A 62 -3.96 -10.94 -5.15
C MET A 62 -3.82 -11.97 -6.29
N ILE A 63 -2.74 -12.73 -6.28
CA ILE A 63 -2.51 -13.80 -7.26
C ILE A 63 -3.64 -14.83 -7.19
N GLY A 64 -3.98 -15.27 -5.99
CA GLY A 64 -5.07 -16.23 -5.77
C GLY A 64 -6.42 -15.71 -6.26
N SER A 65 -6.68 -14.43 -6.09
CA SER A 65 -7.90 -13.79 -6.58
C SER A 65 -7.99 -13.87 -8.11
N ILE A 66 -6.88 -13.71 -8.81
CA ILE A 66 -6.85 -13.85 -10.27
C ILE A 66 -7.08 -15.31 -10.65
N ASP A 67 -6.42 -16.25 -9.98
CA ASP A 67 -6.57 -17.67 -10.26
C ASP A 67 -7.99 -18.16 -10.03
N GLY A 68 -8.67 -17.64 -9.02
CA GLY A 68 -10.04 -18.00 -8.70
C GLY A 68 -11.10 -17.28 -9.52
N ALA A 69 -10.73 -16.34 -10.37
CA ALA A 69 -11.69 -15.60 -11.18
C ALA A 69 -12.12 -16.40 -12.40
N GLU A 70 -13.32 -16.13 -12.90
CA GLU A 70 -13.83 -16.74 -14.13
C GLU A 70 -13.31 -15.99 -15.34
N LEU A 71 -12.08 -16.26 -15.71
CA LEU A 71 -11.38 -15.62 -16.82
C LEU A 71 -10.66 -16.66 -17.65
N PRO A 72 -10.47 -16.42 -18.96
CA PRO A 72 -9.64 -17.28 -19.78
C PRO A 72 -8.22 -17.40 -19.23
N ALA A 73 -7.62 -18.58 -19.39
CA ALA A 73 -6.27 -18.82 -18.86
C ALA A 73 -5.23 -17.82 -19.36
N GLY A 74 -5.32 -17.41 -20.63
CA GLY A 74 -4.41 -16.42 -21.19
C GLY A 74 -4.51 -15.04 -20.50
N VAL A 75 -5.72 -14.64 -20.14
CA VAL A 75 -5.95 -13.39 -19.42
C VAL A 75 -5.39 -13.47 -18.00
N LYS A 76 -5.61 -14.61 -17.31
CA LYS A 76 -5.04 -14.84 -15.99
C LYS A 76 -3.52 -14.76 -16.03
N GLY A 77 -2.90 -15.40 -17.01
CA GLY A 77 -1.45 -15.39 -17.19
C GLY A 77 -0.91 -13.98 -17.39
N GLN A 78 -1.59 -13.18 -18.22
CA GLN A 78 -1.20 -11.78 -18.45
C GLN A 78 -1.26 -10.97 -17.17
N ARG A 79 -2.36 -11.08 -16.43
CA ARG A 79 -2.55 -10.31 -15.19
C ARG A 79 -1.52 -10.69 -14.11
N LYS A 80 -1.31 -11.99 -13.92
CA LYS A 80 -0.30 -12.46 -12.96
C LYS A 80 1.09 -12.02 -13.38
N GLY A 81 1.42 -12.14 -14.67
CA GLY A 81 2.71 -11.72 -15.19
C GLY A 81 3.00 -10.24 -14.92
N LEU A 82 2.00 -9.37 -15.06
CA LEU A 82 2.14 -7.96 -14.75
C LEU A 82 2.43 -7.73 -13.26
N LEU A 83 1.74 -8.43 -12.39
CA LEU A 83 1.98 -8.32 -10.95
C LEU A 83 3.38 -8.79 -10.58
N TYR A 84 3.81 -9.92 -11.12
CA TYR A 84 5.15 -10.44 -10.82
C TYR A 84 6.25 -9.54 -11.36
N SER A 85 6.09 -8.97 -12.55
CA SER A 85 7.14 -8.15 -13.14
C SER A 85 7.19 -6.73 -12.57
N ARG A 86 6.08 -6.23 -12.04
CA ARG A 86 5.97 -4.83 -11.62
C ARG A 86 6.07 -4.61 -10.12
N ASN A 87 6.15 -5.66 -9.32
CA ASN A 87 6.36 -5.46 -7.91
C ASN A 87 7.84 -5.26 -7.60
N THR A 88 8.10 -4.45 -6.58
CA THR A 88 9.45 -4.18 -6.09
C THR A 88 9.53 -4.65 -4.64
N PRO A 89 10.34 -5.67 -4.35
CA PRO A 89 10.51 -6.10 -2.96
C PRO A 89 11.19 -5.02 -2.14
N VAL A 90 10.67 -4.77 -0.96
CA VAL A 90 11.25 -3.87 0.02
C VAL A 90 11.08 -4.50 1.40
N THR A 91 11.61 -3.86 2.43
CA THR A 91 11.49 -4.37 3.79
C THR A 91 11.23 -3.21 4.73
N ILE A 92 10.25 -3.36 5.62
CA ILE A 92 10.15 -2.50 6.79
C ILE A 92 11.21 -3.03 7.73
N ASN A 93 12.27 -2.26 7.96
CA ASN A 93 13.41 -2.74 8.73
C ASN A 93 13.12 -2.77 10.24
N GLU A 94 14.10 -3.22 11.02
CA GLU A 94 13.96 -3.36 12.47
C GLU A 94 13.67 -2.03 13.16
N GLN A 95 14.07 -0.90 12.56
CA GLN A 95 13.78 0.42 13.08
C GLN A 95 12.41 0.93 12.62
N GLY A 96 11.67 0.14 11.84
CA GLY A 96 10.35 0.52 11.36
C GLY A 96 10.37 1.47 10.18
N LYS A 97 11.42 1.43 9.38
CA LYS A 97 11.54 2.27 8.19
C LYS A 97 11.57 1.43 6.93
N VAL A 98 10.99 1.98 5.87
CA VAL A 98 11.04 1.36 4.55
C VAL A 98 11.78 2.28 3.60
N LEU A 99 12.72 1.70 2.84
CA LEU A 99 13.43 2.41 1.79
C LEU A 99 12.61 2.28 0.51
N ILE A 100 12.17 3.42 -0.03
CA ILE A 100 11.49 3.45 -1.32
C ILE A 100 12.57 3.66 -2.38
N PRO A 101 12.71 2.75 -3.36
CA PRO A 101 13.69 2.97 -4.42
C PRO A 101 13.54 4.35 -5.05
N ARG A 102 14.64 5.05 -5.21
CA ARG A 102 14.62 6.46 -5.62
C ARG A 102 13.85 6.69 -6.91
N LYS A 103 14.10 5.85 -7.92
CA LYS A 103 13.41 5.98 -9.20
C LYS A 103 11.89 5.86 -9.02
N LEU A 104 11.46 4.89 -8.22
CA LEU A 104 10.05 4.65 -7.96
C LEU A 104 9.44 5.84 -7.21
N ALA A 105 10.16 6.37 -6.22
CA ALA A 105 9.72 7.55 -5.49
C ALA A 105 9.55 8.76 -6.42
N GLU A 106 10.54 9.00 -7.27
CA GLU A 106 10.51 10.12 -8.21
C GLU A 106 9.34 10.01 -9.19
N GLU A 107 9.09 8.80 -9.70
CA GLU A 107 7.95 8.55 -10.60
C GLU A 107 6.61 8.84 -9.95
N GLN A 108 6.53 8.66 -8.64
CA GLN A 108 5.32 8.92 -7.87
C GLN A 108 5.21 10.35 -7.32
N GLY A 109 6.18 11.20 -7.63
CA GLY A 109 6.18 12.57 -7.13
C GLY A 109 6.59 12.69 -5.68
N LEU A 110 7.30 11.71 -5.13
CA LEU A 110 7.84 11.77 -3.78
C LEU A 110 9.22 12.41 -3.82
N GLU A 111 9.46 13.37 -2.93
CA GLU A 111 10.73 14.08 -2.88
C GLU A 111 11.41 13.85 -1.55
N ALA A 112 12.73 13.66 -1.57
CA ALA A 112 13.50 13.57 -0.34
C ALA A 112 13.31 14.85 0.49
N GLY A 113 13.03 14.70 1.77
CA GLY A 113 12.70 15.80 2.67
C GLY A 113 11.25 16.24 2.63
N GLY A 114 10.46 15.76 1.68
CA GLY A 114 9.05 16.10 1.57
C GLY A 114 8.15 15.18 2.37
N LEU A 115 6.87 15.52 2.40
CA LEU A 115 5.87 14.71 3.08
C LEU A 115 5.47 13.49 2.26
N VAL A 116 5.11 12.44 2.99
CA VAL A 116 4.54 11.22 2.44
C VAL A 116 3.29 10.92 3.27
N HIS A 117 2.21 10.56 2.60
CA HIS A 117 0.95 10.23 3.27
C HIS A 117 0.71 8.74 3.17
N LEU A 118 0.50 8.10 4.32
CA LEU A 118 0.27 6.66 4.40
C LEU A 118 -1.20 6.40 4.73
N PHE A 119 -1.91 5.72 3.86
CA PHE A 119 -3.32 5.40 4.04
C PHE A 119 -3.47 3.91 4.30
N GLY A 120 -3.83 3.53 5.52
CA GLY A 120 -4.08 2.13 5.86
C GLY A 120 -5.33 1.61 5.16
N ARG A 121 -5.26 0.39 4.65
CA ARG A 121 -6.35 -0.28 3.95
C ARG A 121 -6.66 -1.66 4.54
N GLY A 122 -6.25 -1.91 5.76
CA GLY A 122 -6.43 -3.22 6.40
C GLY A 122 -5.29 -4.16 6.05
N THR A 123 -5.40 -4.88 4.95
CA THR A 123 -4.38 -5.87 4.52
C THR A 123 -3.20 -5.26 3.79
N ASN A 124 -3.26 -3.97 3.46
CA ASN A 124 -2.21 -3.25 2.74
C ASN A 124 -2.30 -1.78 3.09
N PHE A 125 -1.37 -0.99 2.60
CA PHE A 125 -1.47 0.45 2.72
C PHE A 125 -1.00 1.14 1.44
N ASP A 126 -1.50 2.35 1.24
CA ASP A 126 -1.15 3.17 0.10
C ASP A 126 -0.18 4.26 0.54
N ILE A 127 0.87 4.44 -0.25
CA ILE A 127 1.81 5.55 -0.12
C ILE A 127 1.39 6.59 -1.15
N VAL A 128 1.01 7.76 -0.67
CA VAL A 128 0.43 8.82 -1.51
C VAL A 128 1.31 10.07 -1.42
N SER A 129 1.61 10.65 -2.58
CA SER A 129 2.38 11.88 -2.64
C SER A 129 1.52 13.08 -2.25
N PRO A 130 2.15 14.19 -1.80
CA PRO A 130 1.41 15.44 -1.59
C PRO A 130 0.66 15.91 -2.83
N ARG A 131 1.22 15.63 -4.02
CA ARG A 131 0.57 15.96 -5.31
C ARG A 131 -0.80 15.31 -5.43
N ASP A 132 -0.93 14.05 -4.97
CA ASP A 132 -2.14 13.25 -5.17
C ASP A 132 -3.04 13.18 -3.94
N ARG A 133 -2.62 13.75 -2.81
CA ARG A 133 -3.38 13.67 -1.55
C ARG A 133 -4.78 14.27 -1.67
N GLY A 134 -4.90 15.42 -2.29
CA GLY A 134 -6.20 16.08 -2.45
C GLY A 134 -7.17 15.23 -3.27
N ALA A 135 -6.68 14.62 -4.35
CA ALA A 135 -7.50 13.74 -5.19
C ALA A 135 -7.93 12.50 -4.41
N MET A 136 -7.04 11.93 -3.57
CA MET A 136 -7.38 10.77 -2.74
C MET A 136 -8.49 11.12 -1.75
N LEU A 137 -8.36 12.25 -1.04
CA LEU A 137 -9.38 12.67 -0.07
C LEU A 137 -10.72 12.93 -0.75
N ALA A 138 -10.70 13.54 -1.93
CA ALA A 138 -11.93 13.79 -2.69
C ALA A 138 -12.59 12.49 -3.15
N ALA A 139 -11.79 11.52 -3.61
CA ALA A 139 -12.31 10.22 -4.02
C ALA A 139 -12.94 9.47 -2.84
N GLU A 140 -12.29 9.49 -1.69
CA GLU A 140 -12.82 8.86 -0.48
C GLU A 140 -14.13 9.53 -0.04
N GLU A 141 -14.18 10.85 -0.05
CA GLU A 141 -15.37 11.59 0.35
C GLU A 141 -16.57 11.21 -0.52
N ALA A 142 -16.36 11.07 -1.82
CA ALA A 142 -17.41 10.66 -2.75
C ALA A 142 -17.95 9.25 -2.43
N LEU A 143 -17.10 8.35 -1.96
CA LEU A 143 -17.50 6.98 -1.62
C LEU A 143 -18.15 6.86 -0.26
N LEU A 144 -17.91 7.81 0.65
CA LEU A 144 -18.47 7.75 2.01
C LEU A 144 -20.00 7.80 2.00
N VAL A 145 -20.59 8.47 1.04
CA VAL A 145 -22.06 8.53 0.92
C VAL A 145 -22.65 7.12 0.82
N ASP A 146 -22.09 6.31 -0.07
CA ASP A 146 -22.55 4.92 -0.24
C ASP A 146 -22.29 4.09 1.03
N LEU A 147 -21.17 4.33 1.71
CA LEU A 147 -20.87 3.64 2.94
C LEU A 147 -21.86 4.00 4.04
N TYR A 148 -22.21 5.27 4.18
CA TYR A 148 -23.18 5.70 5.19
C TYR A 148 -24.56 5.05 4.95
N ASP A 149 -24.93 4.89 3.68
CA ASP A 149 -26.20 4.25 3.34
C ASP A 149 -26.19 2.74 3.54
N ALA A 150 -25.01 2.13 3.48
CA ALA A 150 -24.86 0.68 3.55
C ALA A 150 -24.76 0.13 4.98
N VAL A 151 -24.36 0.97 5.95
CA VAL A 151 -24.12 0.54 7.33
C VAL A 151 -25.08 1.25 8.27
N ASP A 152 -25.88 0.45 8.99
CA ASP A 152 -26.87 0.95 9.95
C ASP A 152 -26.46 0.55 11.36
N PHE A 153 -26.27 1.52 12.24
CA PHE A 153 -25.92 1.29 13.64
C PHE A 153 -27.11 1.46 14.61
N SER A 154 -28.31 1.66 14.06
CA SER A 154 -29.49 1.86 14.91
C SER A 154 -30.02 0.57 15.57
#